data_c8c25fd3979e04e230501cbcdbb3c541
#
_entry.id   c8c25fd3979e04e230501cbcdbb3c541
#
_cell.length_a   1.000
_cell.length_b   1.000
_cell.length_c   1.000
_cell.angle_alpha   90.00
_cell.angle_beta   90.00
_cell.angle_gamma   90.00
#
_symmetry.space_group_name_H-M   'P 1'
#
loop_
_entity.id
_entity.type
_entity.pdbx_description
1 polymer ?
#
loop_
_entity_poly.entity_id
_entity_poly.type
_entity_poly.pdbx_seq_one_letter_code
_entity_poly.pdbx_strand_id
1 'polypeptide(L)'
;IVTDDQLYNQDLSSVLMSFNPIYSNILPYGDATPNRIGVYMKSIINNKNNLFHAKFNSGFFKEAIGQGTSEKRKFGLISGFLKINLHEFLNWQKKLTISASSENEITQRGGKDVSKINFFSHHTNASINAELIKKFFIQASYKQLNAKGNEFVTQRDNYGNISYFTLTDVDQKDHMLSVGMLYKFKKNLYAKLNYSWWGMTFFDQNYLNYKYNR
;
A
#
# COMPACT_ATOMS: atom_id res chain seq x y z
N ILE A 1 1.05 -18.46 -3.87
CA ILE A 1 0.63 -18.50 -5.29
C ILE A 1 0.35 -17.06 -5.66
N VAL A 2 1.19 -16.47 -6.48
CA VAL A 2 0.98 -15.12 -7.04
C VAL A 2 0.06 -15.33 -8.23
N THR A 3 -1.10 -14.70 -8.23
CA THR A 3 -2.02 -14.76 -9.37
C THR A 3 -1.51 -13.86 -10.50
N ASP A 4 -1.77 -14.23 -11.75
CA ASP A 4 -1.34 -13.47 -12.93
C ASP A 4 -1.82 -12.01 -12.90
N ASP A 5 -2.98 -11.73 -12.32
CA ASP A 5 -3.49 -10.37 -12.13
C ASP A 5 -2.60 -9.50 -11.24
N GLN A 6 -1.90 -10.09 -10.27
CA GLN A 6 -0.97 -9.36 -9.42
C GLN A 6 0.33 -9.00 -10.16
N LEU A 7 0.77 -9.85 -11.10
CA LEU A 7 1.97 -9.62 -11.89
C LEU A 7 1.79 -8.56 -12.98
N TYR A 8 0.60 -8.48 -13.59
CA TYR A 8 0.35 -7.63 -14.76
C TYR A 8 -0.34 -6.30 -14.46
N ASN A 9 -1.07 -6.23 -13.35
CA ASN A 9 -1.82 -5.02 -12.97
C ASN A 9 -1.16 -4.18 -11.88
N GLN A 10 -0.06 -4.66 -11.29
CA GLN A 10 0.69 -3.87 -10.32
C GLN A 10 1.57 -2.86 -11.03
N ASP A 11 1.38 -1.61 -10.70
CA ASP A 11 2.33 -0.56 -10.96
C ASP A 11 3.68 -0.93 -10.30
N LEU A 12 4.79 -0.78 -11.03
CA LEU A 12 6.14 -1.09 -10.53
C LEU A 12 6.41 -0.46 -9.15
N SER A 13 5.80 0.68 -8.92
CA SER A 13 5.82 1.40 -7.66
C SER A 13 5.19 0.61 -6.50
N SER A 14 4.09 -0.08 -6.74
CA SER A 14 3.45 -0.93 -5.72
C SER A 14 4.32 -2.13 -5.37
N VAL A 15 4.99 -2.70 -6.37
CA VAL A 15 5.93 -3.81 -6.19
C VAL A 15 7.14 -3.38 -5.35
N LEU A 16 7.73 -2.23 -5.63
CA LEU A 16 8.88 -1.72 -4.88
C LEU A 16 8.54 -1.45 -3.41
N MET A 17 7.36 -0.89 -3.13
CA MET A 17 6.89 -0.67 -1.77
C MET A 17 6.51 -1.97 -1.04
N SER A 18 6.04 -2.99 -1.76
CA SER A 18 5.66 -4.29 -1.19
C SER A 18 6.86 -5.19 -0.87
N PHE A 19 8.03 -4.90 -1.42
CA PHE A 19 9.24 -5.73 -1.20
C PHE A 19 9.88 -5.58 0.18
N ASN A 20 9.40 -4.66 1.02
CA ASN A 20 9.89 -4.59 2.38
C ASN A 20 9.25 -5.70 3.23
N PRO A 21 10.02 -6.62 3.83
CA PRO A 21 9.51 -7.72 4.64
C PRO A 21 8.63 -7.27 5.81
N ILE A 22 8.84 -6.07 6.31
CA ILE A 22 8.04 -5.47 7.38
C ILE A 22 6.60 -5.30 6.91
N TYR A 23 6.39 -4.90 5.66
CA TYR A 23 5.05 -4.66 5.12
C TYR A 23 4.33 -5.93 4.69
N SER A 24 5.06 -6.95 4.25
CA SER A 24 4.45 -8.24 3.89
C SER A 24 3.76 -8.93 5.07
N ASN A 25 4.16 -8.58 6.30
CA ASN A 25 3.50 -9.06 7.51
C ASN A 25 2.27 -8.24 7.91
N ILE A 26 2.10 -7.06 7.34
CA ILE A 26 1.08 -6.07 7.71
C ILE A 26 -0.06 -6.05 6.70
N LEU A 27 0.19 -6.43 5.44
CA LEU A 27 -0.86 -6.55 4.43
C LEU A 27 -1.65 -7.85 4.63
N PRO A 28 -2.55 -7.89 5.60
CA PRO A 28 -3.21 -9.14 6.00
C PRO A 28 -4.35 -9.52 5.10
N TYR A 29 -4.73 -8.66 4.15
CA TYR A 29 -6.07 -8.69 3.58
C TYR A 29 -6.10 -9.00 2.10
N GLY A 30 -4.95 -9.14 1.47
CA GLY A 30 -4.87 -9.51 0.06
C GLY A 30 -5.36 -10.92 -0.18
N ASP A 31 -4.83 -11.87 0.55
CA ASP A 31 -5.16 -13.29 0.42
C ASP A 31 -5.52 -13.90 1.77
N ALA A 32 -6.22 -15.04 1.74
CA ALA A 32 -6.60 -15.76 2.94
C ALA A 32 -5.37 -16.10 3.79
N THR A 33 -5.05 -15.22 4.72
CA THR A 33 -4.01 -15.49 5.69
C THR A 33 -4.56 -16.49 6.69
N PRO A 34 -3.95 -17.68 6.80
CA PRO A 34 -4.36 -18.67 7.78
C PRO A 34 -4.27 -18.09 9.19
N ASN A 35 -5.02 -18.69 10.12
CA ASN A 35 -4.97 -18.36 11.54
C ASN A 35 -5.54 -16.96 11.91
N ARG A 36 -6.58 -16.50 11.21
CA ARG A 36 -7.26 -15.24 11.55
C ARG A 36 -8.77 -15.39 11.61
N ILE A 37 -9.37 -14.77 12.61
CA ILE A 37 -10.82 -14.66 12.79
C ILE A 37 -11.14 -13.19 12.99
N GLY A 38 -12.16 -12.70 12.31
CA GLY A 38 -12.57 -11.31 12.41
C GLY A 38 -13.74 -10.93 11.55
N VAL A 39 -13.96 -9.63 11.44
CA VAL A 39 -15.01 -9.02 10.65
C VAL A 39 -14.39 -8.07 9.63
N TYR A 40 -14.89 -8.14 8.43
CA TYR A 40 -14.50 -7.25 7.33
C TYR A 40 -15.73 -6.64 6.70
N MET A 41 -15.72 -5.33 6.53
CA MET A 41 -16.74 -4.56 5.84
C MET A 41 -16.16 -3.89 4.62
N LYS A 42 -16.85 -3.99 3.50
CA LYS A 42 -16.53 -3.29 2.26
C LYS A 42 -17.74 -2.54 1.76
N SER A 43 -17.59 -1.26 1.50
CA SER A 43 -18.60 -0.41 0.88
C SER A 43 -18.09 0.16 -0.44
N ILE A 44 -18.92 0.12 -1.46
CA ILE A 44 -18.60 0.67 -2.78
C ILE A 44 -19.75 1.57 -3.20
N ILE A 45 -19.43 2.81 -3.54
CA ILE A 45 -20.40 3.82 -3.99
C ILE A 45 -20.00 4.24 -5.40
N ASN A 46 -20.91 4.05 -6.34
CA ASN A 46 -20.77 4.47 -7.72
C ASN A 46 -21.87 5.47 -8.07
N ASN A 47 -21.51 6.59 -8.63
CA ASN A 47 -22.49 7.51 -9.20
C ASN A 47 -22.95 7.01 -10.58
N LYS A 48 -24.25 7.11 -10.87
CA LYS A 48 -24.85 6.69 -12.16
C LYS A 48 -24.21 7.36 -13.38
N ASN A 49 -23.77 8.60 -13.22
CA ASN A 49 -23.12 9.39 -14.29
C ASN A 49 -21.59 9.23 -14.31
N ASN A 50 -21.03 8.24 -13.62
CA ASN A 50 -19.58 8.04 -13.48
C ASN A 50 -18.80 9.27 -12.96
N LEU A 51 -19.47 10.21 -12.30
CA LEU A 51 -18.83 11.41 -11.75
C LEU A 51 -17.79 11.04 -10.70
N PHE A 52 -18.14 10.11 -9.82
CA PHE A 52 -17.23 9.61 -8.80
C PHE A 52 -17.42 8.12 -8.52
N HIS A 53 -16.37 7.53 -8.01
CA HIS A 53 -16.32 6.18 -7.49
C HIS A 53 -15.61 6.21 -6.14
N ALA A 54 -16.26 5.74 -5.10
CA ALA A 54 -15.70 5.65 -3.76
C ALA A 54 -15.72 4.22 -3.24
N LYS A 55 -14.67 3.84 -2.50
CA LYS A 55 -14.59 2.58 -1.77
C LYS A 55 -14.19 2.87 -0.34
N PHE A 56 -14.78 2.16 0.58
CA PHE A 56 -14.40 2.16 1.98
C PHE A 56 -14.28 0.72 2.45
N ASN A 57 -13.19 0.40 3.13
CA ASN A 57 -12.98 -0.89 3.74
C ASN A 57 -12.62 -0.71 5.22
N SER A 58 -13.11 -1.61 6.04
CA SER A 58 -12.76 -1.69 7.46
C SER A 58 -12.70 -3.15 7.87
N GLY A 59 -11.68 -3.51 8.62
CA GLY A 59 -11.47 -4.87 9.08
C GLY A 59 -10.86 -4.92 10.47
N PHE A 60 -11.36 -5.83 11.31
CA PHE A 60 -10.81 -6.12 12.62
C PHE A 60 -10.67 -7.62 12.76
N PHE A 61 -9.44 -8.07 13.01
CA PHE A 61 -9.11 -9.48 13.08
C PHE A 61 -8.25 -9.77 14.30
N LYS A 62 -8.26 -11.02 14.73
CA LYS A 62 -7.33 -11.56 15.69
C LYS A 62 -6.85 -12.93 15.25
N GLU A 63 -5.70 -13.36 15.72
CA GLU A 63 -5.26 -14.74 15.53
C GLU A 63 -6.26 -15.73 16.16
N ALA A 64 -6.55 -16.80 15.45
CA ALA A 64 -7.38 -17.90 15.99
C ALA A 64 -6.61 -18.68 17.07
N ILE A 65 -5.34 -18.96 16.78
CA ILE A 65 -4.42 -19.70 17.67
C ILE A 65 -3.16 -18.85 17.84
N GLY A 66 -2.70 -18.65 19.07
CA GLY A 66 -1.44 -17.97 19.34
C GLY A 66 -0.24 -18.79 18.83
N GLN A 67 0.73 -18.11 18.26
CA GLN A 67 1.95 -18.73 17.74
C GLN A 67 2.99 -18.86 18.86
N GLY A 68 2.94 -19.96 19.58
CA GLY A 68 3.83 -20.23 20.72
C GLY A 68 3.53 -19.41 21.98
N THR A 69 2.36 -18.77 22.06
CA THR A 69 1.92 -17.97 23.21
C THR A 69 0.41 -17.96 23.34
N SER A 70 -0.12 -17.70 24.54
CA SER A 70 -1.54 -17.46 24.75
C SER A 70 -2.01 -16.09 24.23
N GLU A 71 -1.09 -15.15 24.05
CA GLU A 71 -1.36 -13.81 23.59
C GLU A 71 -1.48 -13.77 22.05
N LYS A 72 -2.66 -13.37 21.58
CA LYS A 72 -3.01 -13.35 20.17
C LYS A 72 -2.77 -11.96 19.58
N ARG A 73 -2.24 -11.91 18.36
CA ARG A 73 -2.17 -10.67 17.59
C ARG A 73 -3.57 -10.19 17.23
N LYS A 74 -3.76 -8.88 17.27
CA LYS A 74 -4.94 -8.16 16.80
C LYS A 74 -4.53 -7.28 15.65
N PHE A 75 -5.39 -7.22 14.64
CA PHE A 75 -5.16 -6.45 13.43
C PHE A 75 -6.36 -5.54 13.17
N GLY A 76 -6.08 -4.30 12.83
CA GLY A 76 -7.09 -3.34 12.39
C GLY A 76 -6.71 -2.78 11.04
N LEU A 77 -7.68 -2.65 10.14
CA LEU A 77 -7.56 -2.00 8.84
C LEU A 77 -8.68 -0.99 8.67
N ILE A 78 -8.35 0.21 8.22
CA ILE A 78 -9.32 1.17 7.69
C ILE A 78 -8.74 1.75 6.42
N SER A 79 -9.45 1.64 5.31
CA SER A 79 -9.03 2.22 4.04
C SER A 79 -10.15 2.92 3.31
N GLY A 80 -9.79 3.99 2.61
CA GLY A 80 -10.68 4.76 1.76
C GLY A 80 -10.04 5.02 0.40
N PHE A 81 -10.85 4.98 -0.64
CA PHE A 81 -10.48 5.35 -2.01
C PHE A 81 -11.56 6.22 -2.61
N LEU A 82 -11.15 7.30 -3.26
CA LEU A 82 -12.02 8.20 -4.01
C LEU A 82 -11.42 8.46 -5.39
N LYS A 83 -12.23 8.32 -6.42
CA LYS A 83 -11.92 8.71 -7.79
C LYS A 83 -12.99 9.65 -8.29
N ILE A 84 -12.58 10.78 -8.87
CA ILE A 84 -13.47 11.82 -9.42
C ILE A 84 -13.10 12.04 -10.88
N ASN A 85 -14.09 11.95 -11.76
CA ASN A 85 -13.98 12.26 -13.19
C ASN A 85 -14.36 13.74 -13.39
N LEU A 86 -13.39 14.64 -13.20
CA LEU A 86 -13.63 16.07 -13.27
C LEU A 86 -14.14 16.55 -14.62
N HIS A 87 -13.77 15.88 -15.69
CA HIS A 87 -14.24 16.23 -17.04
C HIS A 87 -15.77 16.06 -17.19
N GLU A 88 -16.35 15.08 -16.51
CA GLU A 88 -17.81 14.90 -16.49
C GLU A 88 -18.49 16.01 -15.66
N PHE A 89 -17.87 16.38 -14.55
CA PHE A 89 -18.39 17.44 -13.68
C PHE A 89 -18.34 18.82 -14.35
N LEU A 90 -17.27 19.09 -15.09
CA LEU A 90 -17.04 20.38 -15.76
C LEU A 90 -17.54 20.42 -17.20
N ASN A 91 -18.15 19.33 -17.71
CA ASN A 91 -18.53 19.14 -19.10
C ASN A 91 -17.37 19.39 -20.08
N TRP A 92 -16.16 18.96 -19.72
CA TRP A 92 -15.00 19.10 -20.59
C TRP A 92 -14.92 17.95 -21.60
N GLN A 93 -14.52 18.28 -22.80
CA GLN A 93 -14.30 17.27 -23.84
C GLN A 93 -13.05 16.40 -23.60
N LYS A 94 -12.07 16.91 -22.87
CA LYS A 94 -10.83 16.21 -22.54
C LYS A 94 -10.96 15.51 -21.21
N LYS A 95 -10.49 14.27 -21.12
CA LYS A 95 -10.59 13.47 -19.91
C LYS A 95 -9.66 14.02 -18.83
N LEU A 96 -10.21 14.24 -17.65
CA LEU A 96 -9.47 14.60 -16.44
C LEU A 96 -10.03 13.81 -15.27
N THR A 97 -9.17 13.04 -14.64
CA THR A 97 -9.53 12.20 -13.49
C THR A 97 -8.54 12.43 -12.38
N ILE A 98 -9.05 12.57 -11.17
CA ILE A 98 -8.25 12.61 -9.93
C ILE A 98 -8.65 11.42 -9.08
N SER A 99 -7.68 10.77 -8.45
CA SER A 99 -7.95 9.75 -7.44
C SER A 99 -7.05 9.92 -6.23
N ALA A 100 -7.59 9.55 -5.07
CA ALA A 100 -6.87 9.51 -3.82
C ALA A 100 -7.27 8.27 -3.03
N SER A 101 -6.33 7.72 -2.28
CA SER A 101 -6.58 6.65 -1.32
C SER A 101 -5.77 6.86 -0.05
N SER A 102 -6.31 6.37 1.05
CA SER A 102 -5.63 6.32 2.33
C SER A 102 -5.95 4.99 2.98
N GLU A 103 -4.94 4.37 3.57
CA GLU A 103 -5.06 3.10 4.28
C GLU A 103 -4.27 3.17 5.58
N ASN A 104 -4.90 2.76 6.66
CA ASN A 104 -4.30 2.69 7.99
C ASN A 104 -4.41 1.26 8.48
N GLU A 105 -3.29 0.72 8.92
CA GLU A 105 -3.20 -0.60 9.51
C GLU A 105 -2.57 -0.53 10.88
N ILE A 106 -3.06 -1.35 11.79
CA ILE A 106 -2.51 -1.51 13.13
C ILE A 106 -2.36 -2.98 13.47
N THR A 107 -1.22 -3.34 14.03
CA THR A 107 -0.96 -4.67 14.58
C THR A 107 -0.57 -4.54 16.05
N GLN A 108 -1.25 -5.28 16.91
CA GLN A 108 -1.01 -5.26 18.35
C GLN A 108 -0.96 -6.66 18.92
N ARG A 109 -0.04 -6.91 19.85
CA ARG A 109 0.01 -8.14 20.65
C ARG A 109 0.62 -7.86 22.00
N GLY A 110 0.14 -8.54 23.00
CA GLY A 110 0.82 -8.89 24.23
C GLY A 110 1.27 -7.76 25.14
N GLY A 111 2.34 -8.06 25.80
CA GLY A 111 2.96 -7.28 26.84
C GLY A 111 2.81 -7.89 28.23
N LYS A 112 2.13 -9.05 28.34
CA LYS A 112 2.01 -9.79 29.60
C LYS A 112 2.99 -10.98 29.64
N ASP A 113 2.82 -11.91 28.69
CA ASP A 113 3.61 -13.14 28.61
C ASP A 113 4.70 -13.08 27.54
N VAL A 114 4.53 -12.20 26.56
CA VAL A 114 5.49 -11.98 25.46
C VAL A 114 5.71 -10.50 25.22
N SER A 115 6.80 -10.17 24.54
CA SER A 115 7.13 -8.80 24.18
C SER A 115 5.97 -8.12 23.47
N LYS A 116 5.66 -6.90 23.90
CA LYS A 116 4.58 -6.09 23.32
C LYS A 116 4.91 -5.71 21.87
N ILE A 117 3.97 -5.98 20.98
CA ILE A 117 3.97 -5.48 19.62
C ILE A 117 2.93 -4.37 19.52
N ASN A 118 3.33 -3.24 18.94
CA ASN A 118 2.43 -2.16 18.58
C ASN A 118 2.98 -1.50 17.31
N PHE A 119 2.45 -1.89 16.18
CA PHE A 119 2.90 -1.43 14.88
C PHE A 119 1.75 -0.76 14.13
N PHE A 120 2.03 0.39 13.57
CA PHE A 120 1.11 1.19 12.77
C PHE A 120 1.72 1.50 11.42
N SER A 121 0.94 1.36 10.36
CA SER A 121 1.31 1.84 9.03
C SER A 121 0.20 2.70 8.42
N HIS A 122 0.60 3.71 7.68
CA HIS A 122 -0.27 4.64 6.97
C HIS A 122 0.21 4.77 5.53
N HIS A 123 -0.64 4.37 4.60
CA HIS A 123 -0.40 4.49 3.17
C HIS A 123 -1.28 5.59 2.61
N THR A 124 -0.71 6.48 1.82
CA THR A 124 -1.46 7.49 1.06
C THR A 124 -1.05 7.41 -0.40
N ASN A 125 -2.02 7.52 -1.28
CA ASN A 125 -1.78 7.60 -2.71
C ASN A 125 -2.71 8.66 -3.30
N ALA A 126 -2.15 9.54 -4.13
CA ALA A 126 -2.90 10.51 -4.91
C ALA A 126 -2.43 10.46 -6.37
N SER A 127 -3.34 10.54 -7.31
CA SER A 127 -3.01 10.57 -8.73
C SER A 127 -3.92 11.47 -9.53
N ILE A 128 -3.36 12.03 -10.59
CA ILE A 128 -4.06 12.79 -11.62
C ILE A 128 -3.77 12.17 -12.98
N ASN A 129 -4.79 12.04 -13.80
CA ASN A 129 -4.68 11.56 -15.17
C ASN A 129 -5.43 12.52 -16.08
N ALA A 130 -4.72 13.15 -17.01
CA ALA A 130 -5.23 14.19 -17.89
C ALA A 130 -4.98 13.84 -19.36
N GLU A 131 -6.01 13.98 -20.20
CA GLU A 131 -5.88 13.95 -21.66
C GLU A 131 -5.49 15.35 -22.15
N LEU A 132 -4.24 15.54 -22.56
CA LEU A 132 -3.77 16.84 -23.06
C LEU A 132 -4.25 17.11 -24.47
N ILE A 133 -4.05 16.13 -25.34
CA ILE A 133 -4.58 16.12 -26.70
C ILE A 133 -5.22 14.76 -26.96
N LYS A 134 -6.04 14.66 -27.99
CA LYS A 134 -6.74 13.42 -28.33
C LYS A 134 -5.78 12.22 -28.35
N LYS A 135 -6.08 11.20 -27.56
CA LYS A 135 -5.29 9.96 -27.42
C LYS A 135 -3.97 10.08 -26.63
N PHE A 136 -3.56 11.28 -26.22
CA PHE A 136 -2.35 11.49 -25.43
C PHE A 136 -2.70 11.89 -24.00
N PHE A 137 -2.23 11.08 -23.04
CA PHE A 137 -2.50 11.25 -21.62
C PHE A 137 -1.20 11.46 -20.84
N ILE A 138 -1.27 12.33 -19.84
CA ILE A 138 -0.25 12.46 -18.81
C ILE A 138 -0.85 11.96 -17.51
N GLN A 139 -0.06 11.19 -16.78
CA GLN A 139 -0.37 10.71 -15.43
C GLN A 139 0.71 11.20 -14.48
N ALA A 140 0.31 11.75 -13.34
CA ALA A 140 1.20 11.99 -12.22
C ALA A 140 0.62 11.31 -10.99
N SER A 141 1.47 10.73 -10.15
CA SER A 141 1.05 10.12 -8.89
C SER A 141 2.08 10.33 -7.80
N TYR A 142 1.58 10.47 -6.58
CA TYR A 142 2.37 10.54 -5.36
C TYR A 142 1.91 9.46 -4.41
N LYS A 143 2.85 8.67 -3.88
CA LYS A 143 2.59 7.67 -2.86
C LYS A 143 3.47 7.94 -1.66
N GLN A 144 2.91 7.74 -0.49
CA GLN A 144 3.61 7.86 0.78
C GLN A 144 3.25 6.68 1.67
N LEU A 145 4.24 6.18 2.38
CA LEU A 145 4.10 5.20 3.43
C LEU A 145 4.80 5.71 4.68
N ASN A 146 4.09 5.68 5.80
CA ASN A 146 4.67 5.89 7.12
C ASN A 146 4.45 4.62 7.93
N ALA A 147 5.51 4.05 8.48
CA ALA A 147 5.45 2.87 9.32
C ALA A 147 6.17 3.16 10.64
N LYS A 148 5.49 2.93 11.74
CA LYS A 148 6.02 3.22 13.08
C LYS A 148 5.58 2.20 14.11
N GLY A 149 6.49 1.89 15.02
CA GLY A 149 6.24 0.99 16.15
C GLY A 149 7.28 -0.09 16.23
N ASN A 150 6.91 -1.25 16.75
CA ASN A 150 7.80 -2.39 16.85
C ASN A 150 7.12 -3.65 16.31
N GLU A 151 7.92 -4.50 15.67
CA GLU A 151 7.49 -5.79 15.13
C GLU A 151 8.66 -6.79 15.14
N PHE A 152 8.32 -8.07 15.12
CA PHE A 152 9.33 -9.10 14.94
C PHE A 152 9.77 -9.18 13.49
N VAL A 153 11.04 -8.90 13.27
CA VAL A 153 11.70 -8.97 11.97
C VAL A 153 12.57 -10.21 11.88
N THR A 154 12.51 -10.87 10.76
CA THR A 154 13.35 -12.02 10.45
C THR A 154 14.79 -11.57 10.23
N GLN A 155 15.70 -12.09 11.01
CA GLN A 155 17.13 -11.96 10.73
C GLN A 155 17.57 -13.12 9.85
N ARG A 156 18.35 -12.82 8.83
CA ARG A 156 18.88 -13.82 7.89
C ARG A 156 20.37 -13.95 8.06
N ASP A 157 20.88 -15.16 7.89
CA ASP A 157 22.31 -15.42 7.81
C ASP A 157 22.91 -14.93 6.48
N ASN A 158 24.23 -15.09 6.32
CA ASN A 158 24.93 -14.71 5.10
C ASN A 158 24.50 -15.52 3.85
N TYR A 159 23.79 -16.62 4.04
CA TYR A 159 23.24 -17.46 2.97
C TYR A 159 21.76 -17.17 2.68
N GLY A 160 21.18 -16.20 3.39
CA GLY A 160 19.77 -15.82 3.22
C GLY A 160 18.76 -16.69 3.99
N ASN A 161 19.22 -17.67 4.78
CA ASN A 161 18.33 -18.49 5.61
C ASN A 161 17.86 -17.69 6.83
N ILE A 162 16.65 -17.98 7.30
CA ILE A 162 16.11 -17.39 8.53
C ILE A 162 16.89 -17.95 9.72
N SER A 163 17.60 -17.08 10.42
CA SER A 163 18.42 -17.42 11.58
C SER A 163 17.61 -17.30 12.88
N TYR A 164 16.99 -16.14 13.09
CA TYR A 164 16.16 -15.86 14.25
C TYR A 164 15.21 -14.68 14.00
N PHE A 165 14.29 -14.45 14.94
CA PHE A 165 13.39 -13.30 14.93
C PHE A 165 13.78 -12.32 16.02
N THR A 166 13.94 -11.07 15.68
CA THR A 166 14.28 -9.99 16.61
C THR A 166 13.14 -9.00 16.67
N LEU A 167 12.76 -8.59 17.88
CA LEU A 167 11.88 -7.44 18.05
C LEU A 167 12.68 -6.18 17.68
N THR A 168 12.21 -5.47 16.68
CA THR A 168 12.89 -4.29 16.16
C THR A 168 11.93 -3.11 16.16
N ASP A 169 12.40 -1.96 16.62
CA ASP A 169 11.69 -0.71 16.45
C ASP A 169 11.82 -0.24 15.01
N VAL A 170 10.70 0.24 14.48
CA VAL A 170 10.57 0.72 13.11
C VAL A 170 10.06 2.15 13.14
N ASP A 171 10.76 3.05 12.48
CA ASP A 171 10.26 4.37 12.12
C ASP A 171 10.74 4.65 10.70
N GLN A 172 9.87 4.42 9.72
CA GLN A 172 10.19 4.50 8.30
C GLN A 172 9.20 5.38 7.57
N LYS A 173 9.72 6.19 6.66
CA LYS A 173 8.94 6.99 5.71
C LYS A 173 9.45 6.74 4.30
N ASP A 174 8.55 6.28 3.45
CA ASP A 174 8.78 6.12 2.03
C ASP A 174 7.90 7.10 1.27
N HIS A 175 8.44 7.64 0.20
CA HIS A 175 7.67 8.47 -0.71
C HIS A 175 8.10 8.22 -2.15
N MET A 176 7.16 8.26 -3.04
CA MET A 176 7.37 8.05 -4.45
C MET A 176 6.57 9.03 -5.27
N LEU A 177 7.25 9.70 -6.16
CA LEU A 177 6.66 10.53 -7.21
C LEU A 177 6.81 9.79 -8.54
N SER A 178 5.72 9.63 -9.27
CA SER A 178 5.74 9.01 -10.59
C SER A 178 5.07 9.92 -11.60
N VAL A 179 5.68 10.02 -12.78
CA VAL A 179 5.12 10.72 -13.92
C VAL A 179 5.12 9.77 -15.12
N GLY A 180 4.00 9.70 -15.82
CA GLY A 180 3.83 8.82 -16.96
C GLY A 180 3.18 9.54 -18.15
N MET A 181 3.49 9.07 -19.34
CA MET A 181 2.86 9.45 -20.59
C MET A 181 2.28 8.21 -21.26
N LEU A 182 1.09 8.33 -21.79
CA LEU A 182 0.42 7.26 -22.53
C LEU A 182 -0.09 7.81 -23.86
N TYR A 183 0.29 7.19 -24.96
CA TYR A 183 -0.28 7.46 -26.27
C TYR A 183 -1.04 6.25 -26.82
N LYS A 184 -2.31 6.43 -27.18
CA LYS A 184 -3.17 5.40 -27.76
C LYS A 184 -3.20 5.49 -29.28
N PHE A 185 -2.50 4.61 -29.99
CA PHE A 185 -2.53 4.53 -31.45
C PHE A 185 -3.88 4.00 -31.94
N LYS A 186 -4.32 2.87 -31.39
CA LYS A 186 -5.58 2.19 -31.70
C LYS A 186 -6.24 1.71 -30.41
N LYS A 187 -7.44 1.12 -30.50
CA LYS A 187 -8.18 0.62 -29.34
C LYS A 187 -7.34 -0.36 -28.48
N ASN A 188 -6.55 -1.19 -29.14
CA ASN A 188 -5.76 -2.26 -28.50
C ASN A 188 -4.23 -2.03 -28.66
N LEU A 189 -3.79 -0.86 -29.10
CA LEU A 189 -2.37 -0.54 -29.28
C LEU A 189 -2.06 0.79 -28.61
N TYR A 190 -1.17 0.78 -27.64
CA TYR A 190 -0.71 1.97 -26.94
C TYR A 190 0.78 1.87 -26.58
N ALA A 191 1.43 3.01 -26.42
CA ALA A 191 2.75 3.13 -25.82
C ALA A 191 2.62 3.85 -24.48
N LYS A 192 3.33 3.36 -23.47
CA LYS A 192 3.39 3.97 -22.14
C LYS A 192 4.85 4.15 -21.71
N LEU A 193 5.18 5.34 -21.24
CA LEU A 193 6.46 5.67 -20.64
C LEU A 193 6.19 6.15 -19.22
N ASN A 194 6.85 5.55 -18.24
CA ASN A 194 6.77 5.96 -16.84
C ASN A 194 8.16 6.25 -16.32
N TYR A 195 8.27 7.29 -15.51
CA TYR A 195 9.42 7.59 -14.69
C TYR A 195 8.95 7.71 -13.24
N SER A 196 9.68 7.08 -12.32
CA SER A 196 9.39 7.14 -10.89
C SER A 196 10.65 7.48 -10.13
N TRP A 197 10.52 8.39 -9.18
CA TRP A 197 11.51 8.70 -8.18
C TRP A 197 11.00 8.22 -6.82
N TRP A 198 11.83 7.47 -6.11
CA TRP A 198 11.49 6.89 -4.83
C TRP A 198 12.56 7.23 -3.80
N GLY A 199 12.11 7.74 -2.65
CA GLY A 199 12.94 8.03 -1.50
C GLY A 199 12.45 7.25 -0.28
N MET A 200 13.38 6.70 0.46
CA MET A 200 13.13 5.99 1.70
C MET A 200 13.99 6.59 2.81
N THR A 201 13.39 6.82 3.97
CA THR A 201 14.08 7.32 5.15
C THR A 201 13.78 6.39 6.31
N PHE A 202 14.82 5.80 6.87
CA PHE A 202 14.76 5.05 8.12
C PHE A 202 15.27 5.92 9.24
N PHE A 203 14.56 5.91 10.36
CA PHE A 203 15.02 6.49 11.61
C PHE A 203 15.44 5.33 12.51
N ASP A 204 16.74 5.13 12.65
CA ASP A 204 17.31 4.19 13.60
C ASP A 204 17.56 4.90 14.94
N GLN A 205 17.31 4.22 16.07
CA GLN A 205 17.62 4.71 17.40
C GLN A 205 19.13 4.98 17.61
N ASN A 206 19.99 4.42 16.76
CA ASN A 206 21.43 4.62 16.77
C ASN A 206 21.93 5.83 15.97
N TYR A 207 21.08 6.82 15.68
CA TYR A 207 21.41 8.10 15.04
C TYR A 207 21.84 8.06 13.57
N LEU A 208 21.63 6.96 12.87
CA LEU A 208 21.95 6.88 11.45
C LEU A 208 20.66 7.02 10.61
N ASN A 209 20.46 8.21 10.06
CA ASN A 209 19.41 8.43 9.06
C ASN A 209 19.91 7.94 7.70
N TYR A 210 19.42 6.82 7.24
CA TYR A 210 19.70 6.33 5.89
C TYR A 210 18.68 6.92 4.91
N LYS A 211 19.16 7.67 3.92
CA LYS A 211 18.35 8.11 2.78
C LYS A 211 18.78 7.35 1.54
N TYR A 212 17.85 6.63 0.95
CA TYR A 212 18.03 6.01 -0.36
C TYR A 212 17.16 6.73 -1.38
N ASN A 213 17.77 7.20 -2.46
CA ASN A 213 17.08 7.75 -3.61
C ASN A 213 17.35 6.82 -4.81
N ARG A 214 16.29 6.43 -5.50
CA ARG A 214 16.35 5.68 -6.77
C ARG A 214 15.52 6.38 -7.82
#